data_137e199e5eaf4cc58158f4464706f8f1
#
_entry.id   137e199e5eaf4cc58158f4464706f8f1
#
_cell.length_a   1.000
_cell.length_b   1.000
_cell.length_c   1.000
_cell.angle_alpha   90.00
_cell.angle_beta   90.00
_cell.angle_gamma   90.00
#
_symmetry.space_group_name_H-M   'P 1'
#
loop_
_entity.id
_entity.type
_entity.pdbx_description
1 polymer ?
#
loop_
_entity_poly.entity_id
_entity_poly.type
_entity_poly.pdbx_seq_one_letter_code
_entity_poly.pdbx_strand_id
1 'polypeptide(L)'
;MATIDAAAVKKLREMTGAGILDCKKALSENDGDFDKAVAFLREKGIAGAAKKADRSTSEGAIGVAISEDGKRAAIVEVNCETDFVGRNETFRKLVSALAQTTLNSSASDVEGILAGSFGEGKTVEQQIKESIGTIGENIVLKR
;
A
#
# COMPACT_ATOMS: atom_id res chain seq x y z
N MET A 1 19.33 14.40 -21.37
CA MET A 1 18.04 13.82 -20.91
C MET A 1 17.88 12.45 -21.53
N ALA A 2 17.81 11.39 -20.73
CA ALA A 2 17.54 10.06 -21.26
C ALA A 2 16.16 10.03 -21.92
N THR A 3 16.09 9.49 -23.13
CA THR A 3 14.79 9.30 -23.80
C THR A 3 14.06 8.17 -23.08
N ILE A 4 13.06 8.50 -22.27
CA ILE A 4 12.24 7.51 -21.56
C ILE A 4 11.30 6.86 -22.58
N ASP A 5 11.52 5.60 -22.87
CA ASP A 5 10.67 4.85 -23.79
C ASP A 5 9.41 4.31 -23.09
N ALA A 6 8.41 3.93 -23.88
CA ALA A 6 7.15 3.41 -23.38
C ALA A 6 7.32 2.06 -22.65
N ALA A 7 8.33 1.27 -23.02
CA ALA A 7 8.60 -0.03 -22.42
C ALA A 7 9.13 0.15 -20.98
N ALA A 8 10.02 1.11 -20.75
CA ALA A 8 10.50 1.46 -19.42
C ALA A 8 9.37 1.94 -18.50
N VAL A 9 8.48 2.80 -19.01
CA VAL A 9 7.30 3.27 -18.25
C VAL A 9 6.37 2.10 -17.89
N LYS A 10 6.10 1.21 -18.85
CA LYS A 10 5.27 0.02 -18.62
C LYS A 10 5.90 -0.88 -17.55
N LYS A 11 7.19 -1.17 -17.65
CA LYS A 11 7.92 -2.00 -16.69
C LYS A 11 7.86 -1.40 -15.28
N LEU A 12 8.11 -0.09 -15.12
CA LEU A 12 8.03 0.56 -13.81
C LEU A 12 6.62 0.49 -13.23
N ARG A 13 5.58 0.65 -14.07
CA ARG A 13 4.20 0.50 -13.65
C ARG A 13 3.87 -0.92 -13.19
N GLU A 14 4.34 -1.94 -13.89
CA GLU A 14 4.14 -3.34 -13.50
C GLU A 14 4.82 -3.65 -12.15
N MET A 15 5.97 -3.03 -11.90
CA MET A 15 6.70 -3.19 -10.64
C MET A 15 6.06 -2.46 -9.45
N THR A 16 5.45 -1.29 -9.69
CA THR A 16 5.03 -0.38 -8.61
C THR A 16 3.51 -0.22 -8.48
N GLY A 17 2.75 -0.56 -9.53
CA GLY A 17 1.32 -0.28 -9.62
C GLY A 17 0.96 1.20 -9.76
N ALA A 18 1.93 2.10 -9.83
CA ALA A 18 1.71 3.54 -9.95
C ALA A 18 1.10 3.94 -11.32
N GLY A 19 0.49 5.12 -11.38
CA GLY A 19 -0.09 5.64 -12.63
C GLY A 19 0.96 5.85 -13.73
N ILE A 20 0.57 5.71 -14.99
CA ILE A 20 1.49 5.84 -16.15
C ILE A 20 2.22 7.19 -16.16
N LEU A 21 1.50 8.28 -15.86
CA LEU A 21 2.09 9.62 -15.83
C LEU A 21 3.10 9.78 -14.70
N ASP A 22 2.81 9.18 -13.55
CA ASP A 22 3.72 9.18 -12.40
C ASP A 22 4.98 8.36 -12.67
N CYS A 23 4.84 7.19 -13.29
CA CYS A 23 5.98 6.37 -13.72
C CYS A 23 6.86 7.11 -14.75
N LYS A 24 6.24 7.76 -15.75
CA LYS A 24 6.97 8.56 -16.73
C LYS A 24 7.74 9.69 -16.07
N LYS A 25 7.08 10.43 -15.16
CA LYS A 25 7.70 11.52 -14.41
C LYS A 25 8.86 11.00 -13.54
N ALA A 26 8.63 9.92 -12.80
CA ALA A 26 9.65 9.33 -11.95
C ALA A 26 10.91 8.94 -12.72
N LEU A 27 10.76 8.29 -13.88
CA LEU A 27 11.90 7.94 -14.74
C LEU A 27 12.59 9.18 -15.30
N SER A 28 11.82 10.19 -15.75
CA SER A 28 12.40 11.42 -16.31
C SER A 28 13.21 12.21 -15.29
N GLU A 29 12.73 12.30 -14.05
CA GLU A 29 13.41 13.03 -12.96
C GLU A 29 14.61 12.27 -12.37
N ASN A 30 14.73 10.99 -12.69
CA ASN A 30 15.82 10.13 -12.21
C ASN A 30 16.67 9.55 -13.36
N ASP A 31 16.71 10.23 -14.51
CA ASP A 31 17.55 9.85 -15.66
C ASP A 31 17.39 8.40 -16.14
N GLY A 32 16.21 7.82 -15.95
CA GLY A 32 15.87 6.44 -16.30
C GLY A 32 16.32 5.38 -15.29
N ASP A 33 16.87 5.78 -14.14
CA ASP A 33 17.25 4.88 -13.06
C ASP A 33 16.00 4.33 -12.35
N PHE A 34 15.78 3.02 -12.45
CA PHE A 34 14.59 2.36 -11.91
C PHE A 34 14.55 2.37 -10.39
N ASP A 35 15.67 2.18 -9.71
CA ASP A 35 15.69 2.12 -8.23
C ASP A 35 15.38 3.49 -7.64
N LYS A 36 15.95 4.55 -8.22
CA LYS A 36 15.62 5.93 -7.83
C LYS A 36 14.18 6.30 -8.18
N ALA A 37 13.68 5.85 -9.32
CA ALA A 37 12.29 6.09 -9.71
C ALA A 37 11.29 5.39 -8.77
N VAL A 38 11.58 4.17 -8.30
CA VAL A 38 10.80 3.47 -7.28
C VAL A 38 10.82 4.24 -5.95
N ALA A 39 12.00 4.67 -5.49
CA ALA A 39 12.11 5.47 -4.26
C ALA A 39 11.32 6.78 -4.37
N PHE A 40 11.43 7.48 -5.49
CA PHE A 40 10.68 8.71 -5.77
C PHE A 40 9.15 8.48 -5.73
N LEU A 41 8.67 7.37 -6.32
CA LEU A 41 7.24 7.03 -6.29
C LEU A 41 6.76 6.70 -4.87
N ARG A 42 7.58 6.04 -4.06
CA ARG A 42 7.27 5.78 -2.64
C ARG A 42 7.12 7.07 -1.84
N GLU A 43 8.10 7.97 -1.94
CA GLU A 43 8.05 9.27 -1.25
C GLU A 43 6.84 10.10 -1.68
N LYS A 44 6.54 10.11 -2.98
CA LYS A 44 5.36 10.79 -3.51
C LYS A 44 4.05 10.17 -3.01
N GLY A 45 3.98 8.84 -2.90
CA GLY A 45 2.84 8.11 -2.35
C GLY A 45 2.60 8.47 -0.89
N ILE A 46 3.64 8.49 -0.08
CA ILE A 46 3.58 8.89 1.34
C ILE A 46 3.09 10.34 1.49
N ALA A 47 3.66 11.26 0.70
CA ALA A 47 3.22 12.67 0.70
C ALA A 47 1.77 12.83 0.22
N GLY A 48 1.33 12.02 -0.74
CA GLY A 48 -0.05 11.98 -1.23
C GLY A 48 -1.03 11.43 -0.21
N ALA A 49 -0.60 10.48 0.63
CA ALA A 49 -1.41 9.91 1.69
C ALA A 49 -1.78 10.98 2.75
N ALA A 50 -0.85 11.83 3.14
CA ALA A 50 -1.11 12.90 4.09
C ALA A 50 -2.24 13.85 3.63
N LYS A 51 -2.32 14.13 2.32
CA LYS A 51 -3.37 14.98 1.74
C LYS A 51 -4.77 14.32 1.73
N LYS A 52 -4.84 13.01 1.92
CA LYS A 52 -6.08 12.23 1.89
C LYS A 52 -6.53 11.78 3.29
N ALA A 53 -5.71 12.00 4.32
CA ALA A 53 -5.92 11.48 5.66
C ALA A 53 -7.29 11.87 6.28
N ASP A 54 -7.82 13.04 5.92
CA ASP A 54 -9.10 13.54 6.43
C ASP A 54 -10.32 13.06 5.61
N ARG A 55 -10.12 12.30 4.53
CA ARG A 55 -11.23 11.79 3.73
C ARG A 55 -11.95 10.66 4.46
N SER A 56 -13.28 10.71 4.43
CA SER A 56 -14.12 9.69 5.05
C SER A 56 -13.95 8.34 4.37
N THR A 57 -13.82 7.30 5.18
CA THR A 57 -13.68 5.91 4.73
C THR A 57 -14.84 5.08 5.29
N SER A 58 -15.93 4.98 4.55
CA SER A 58 -17.17 4.27 4.95
C SER A 58 -17.29 2.88 4.35
N GLU A 59 -16.46 2.55 3.37
CA GLU A 59 -16.40 1.26 2.72
C GLU A 59 -15.13 0.49 3.14
N GLY A 60 -14.95 -0.73 2.68
CA GLY A 60 -13.76 -1.51 2.96
C GLY A 60 -13.96 -3.01 2.90
N ALA A 61 -13.10 -3.72 3.61
CA ALA A 61 -13.16 -5.17 3.70
C ALA A 61 -12.67 -5.67 5.06
N ILE A 62 -13.10 -6.88 5.42
CA ILE A 62 -12.62 -7.65 6.55
C ILE A 62 -11.59 -8.66 6.05
N GLY A 63 -10.42 -8.68 6.69
CA GLY A 63 -9.41 -9.71 6.48
C GLY A 63 -9.35 -10.68 7.64
N VAL A 64 -9.15 -11.97 7.33
CA VAL A 64 -9.00 -13.02 8.33
C VAL A 64 -7.74 -13.82 8.01
N ALA A 65 -6.94 -14.12 9.03
CA ALA A 65 -5.83 -15.05 8.96
C ALA A 65 -5.90 -16.04 10.12
N ILE A 66 -5.58 -17.29 9.82
CA ILE A 66 -5.59 -18.39 10.81
C ILE A 66 -4.24 -19.07 10.76
N SER A 67 -3.65 -19.37 11.95
CA SER A 67 -2.38 -20.10 12.04
C SER A 67 -2.53 -21.54 11.52
N GLU A 68 -1.44 -22.13 11.04
CA GLU A 68 -1.43 -23.49 10.49
C GLU A 68 -1.97 -24.54 11.47
N ASP A 69 -1.70 -24.37 12.77
CA ASP A 69 -2.19 -25.25 13.82
C ASP A 69 -3.65 -24.97 14.24
N GLY A 70 -4.29 -23.97 13.64
CA GLY A 70 -5.68 -23.58 13.90
C GLY A 70 -5.94 -22.96 15.29
N LYS A 71 -4.88 -22.65 16.05
CA LYS A 71 -5.03 -22.19 17.45
C LYS A 71 -5.07 -20.67 17.61
N ARG A 72 -4.66 -19.93 16.58
CA ARG A 72 -4.66 -18.47 16.57
C ARG A 72 -5.32 -17.95 15.32
N ALA A 73 -6.01 -16.85 15.45
CA ALA A 73 -6.61 -16.14 14.33
C ALA A 73 -6.47 -14.62 14.52
N ALA A 74 -6.44 -13.91 13.42
CA ALA A 74 -6.53 -12.46 13.41
C ALA A 74 -7.66 -12.02 12.47
N ILE A 75 -8.40 -11.00 12.87
CA ILE A 75 -9.42 -10.35 12.06
C ILE A 75 -9.07 -8.87 12.03
N VAL A 76 -9.06 -8.30 10.84
CA VAL A 76 -8.83 -6.87 10.63
C VAL A 76 -9.95 -6.25 9.81
N GLU A 77 -10.32 -5.02 10.16
CA GLU A 77 -11.17 -4.16 9.35
C GLU A 77 -10.31 -3.08 8.72
N VAL A 78 -10.28 -3.06 7.39
CA VAL A 78 -9.55 -2.07 6.60
C VAL A 78 -10.55 -1.29 5.76
N ASN A 79 -10.60 0.02 5.99
CA ASN A 79 -11.58 0.89 5.34
C ASN A 79 -10.94 1.64 4.17
N CYS A 80 -11.77 1.94 3.16
CA CYS A 80 -11.48 2.77 2.01
C CYS A 80 -12.65 3.71 1.71
N GLU A 81 -12.51 4.58 0.72
CA GLU A 81 -13.53 5.59 0.43
C GLU A 81 -14.73 5.01 -0.32
N THR A 82 -14.50 4.13 -1.32
CA THR A 82 -15.53 3.60 -2.21
C THR A 82 -15.62 2.08 -2.19
N ASP A 83 -16.80 1.56 -2.55
CA ASP A 83 -17.02 0.13 -2.73
C ASP A 83 -16.24 -0.43 -3.95
N PHE A 84 -15.94 0.38 -4.94
CA PHE A 84 -15.09 0.01 -6.07
C PHE A 84 -13.70 -0.42 -5.58
N VAL A 85 -13.07 0.37 -4.71
CA VAL A 85 -11.78 0.01 -4.09
C VAL A 85 -11.95 -1.18 -3.15
N GLY A 86 -13.02 -1.23 -2.36
CA GLY A 86 -13.31 -2.37 -1.47
C GLY A 86 -13.37 -3.73 -2.19
N ARG A 87 -13.73 -3.73 -3.48
CA ARG A 87 -13.76 -4.92 -4.34
C ARG A 87 -12.49 -5.11 -5.18
N ASN A 88 -11.60 -4.13 -5.22
CA ASN A 88 -10.38 -4.15 -6.01
C ASN A 88 -9.42 -5.23 -5.51
N GLU A 89 -8.81 -5.97 -6.44
CA GLU A 89 -7.89 -7.05 -6.10
C GLU A 89 -6.65 -6.57 -5.34
N THR A 90 -6.07 -5.44 -5.72
CA THR A 90 -4.90 -4.86 -5.06
C THR A 90 -5.22 -4.48 -3.61
N PHE A 91 -6.38 -3.87 -3.37
CA PHE A 91 -6.85 -3.57 -2.01
C PHE A 91 -7.08 -4.84 -1.19
N ARG A 92 -7.72 -5.84 -1.77
CA ARG A 92 -7.98 -7.12 -1.07
C ARG A 92 -6.71 -7.89 -0.74
N LYS A 93 -5.69 -7.84 -1.59
CA LYS A 93 -4.35 -8.38 -1.29
C LYS A 93 -3.71 -7.65 -0.11
N LEU A 94 -3.83 -6.33 -0.05
CA LEU A 94 -3.37 -5.55 1.12
C LEU A 94 -4.10 -5.99 2.39
N VAL A 95 -5.42 -6.12 2.36
CA VAL A 95 -6.23 -6.56 3.51
C VAL A 95 -5.80 -7.93 4.01
N SER A 96 -5.59 -8.88 3.10
CA SER A 96 -5.10 -10.22 3.44
C SER A 96 -3.69 -10.19 4.05
N ALA A 97 -2.79 -9.38 3.50
CA ALA A 97 -1.44 -9.22 4.02
C ALA A 97 -1.45 -8.56 5.41
N LEU A 98 -2.33 -7.59 5.65
CA LEU A 98 -2.50 -6.96 6.97
C LEU A 98 -3.03 -7.96 8.00
N ALA A 99 -3.98 -8.81 7.64
CA ALA A 99 -4.47 -9.87 8.52
C ALA A 99 -3.35 -10.86 8.89
N GLN A 100 -2.54 -11.27 7.91
CA GLN A 100 -1.41 -12.18 8.14
C GLN A 100 -0.33 -11.53 9.01
N THR A 101 -0.02 -10.26 8.78
CA THR A 101 0.93 -9.49 9.59
C THR A 101 0.44 -9.36 11.03
N THR A 102 -0.85 -9.09 11.22
CA THR A 102 -1.49 -9.02 12.53
C THR A 102 -1.41 -10.36 13.27
N LEU A 103 -1.68 -11.47 12.57
CA LEU A 103 -1.57 -12.82 13.15
C LEU A 103 -0.16 -13.11 13.69
N ASN A 104 0.86 -12.63 13.00
CA ASN A 104 2.27 -12.85 13.36
C ASN A 104 2.83 -11.79 14.33
N SER A 105 2.04 -10.76 14.65
CA SER A 105 2.44 -9.70 15.55
C SER A 105 2.14 -10.08 17.02
N SER A 106 2.92 -9.51 17.94
CA SER A 106 2.64 -9.53 19.37
C SER A 106 1.93 -8.26 19.86
N ALA A 107 1.65 -7.31 18.97
CA ALA A 107 0.97 -6.08 19.32
C ALA A 107 -0.50 -6.34 19.72
N SER A 108 -0.99 -5.56 20.68
CA SER A 108 -2.33 -5.69 21.25
C SER A 108 -3.33 -4.64 20.76
N ASP A 109 -2.87 -3.66 19.98
CA ASP A 109 -3.68 -2.57 19.46
C ASP A 109 -3.26 -2.16 18.03
N VAL A 110 -4.07 -1.30 17.41
CA VAL A 110 -3.85 -0.82 16.04
C VAL A 110 -2.53 -0.03 15.93
N GLU A 111 -2.20 0.81 16.91
CA GLU A 111 -0.97 1.60 16.91
C GLU A 111 0.27 0.71 16.90
N GLY A 112 0.26 -0.35 17.71
CA GLY A 112 1.33 -1.34 17.74
C GLY A 112 1.46 -2.11 16.42
N ILE A 113 0.36 -2.45 15.77
CA ILE A 113 0.36 -3.08 14.44
C ILE A 113 0.94 -2.11 13.40
N LEU A 114 0.50 -0.86 13.38
CA LEU A 114 0.98 0.16 12.43
C LEU A 114 2.49 0.41 12.53
N ALA A 115 3.01 0.43 13.75
CA ALA A 115 4.45 0.60 14.02
C ALA A 115 5.27 -0.68 13.73
N GLY A 116 4.62 -1.82 13.65
CA GLY A 116 5.26 -3.12 13.42
C GLY A 116 5.78 -3.29 12.00
N SER A 117 6.64 -4.31 11.82
CA SER A 117 7.21 -4.64 10.51
C SER A 117 6.15 -5.24 9.58
N PHE A 118 6.08 -4.71 8.36
CA PHE A 118 5.34 -5.33 7.25
C PHE A 118 6.22 -6.26 6.39
N GLY A 119 7.52 -6.09 6.46
CA GLY A 119 8.52 -6.73 5.61
C GLY A 119 9.24 -5.72 4.73
N GLU A 120 10.29 -6.16 4.05
CA GLU A 120 11.09 -5.32 3.12
C GLU A 120 11.64 -4.02 3.75
N GLY A 121 11.87 -4.03 5.07
CA GLY A 121 12.40 -2.87 5.80
C GLY A 121 11.42 -1.72 6.03
N LYS A 122 10.11 -1.96 5.83
CA LYS A 122 9.07 -0.95 6.08
C LYS A 122 8.10 -1.37 7.19
N THR A 123 7.45 -0.38 7.79
CA THR A 123 6.36 -0.58 8.75
C THR A 123 5.03 -0.80 8.04
N VAL A 124 4.04 -1.31 8.77
CA VAL A 124 2.65 -1.43 8.29
C VAL A 124 2.10 -0.06 7.89
N GLU A 125 2.36 0.98 8.67
CA GLU A 125 1.94 2.34 8.37
C GLU A 125 2.52 2.84 7.03
N GLN A 126 3.80 2.59 6.78
CA GLN A 126 4.45 2.95 5.52
C GLN A 126 3.82 2.21 4.34
N GLN A 127 3.54 0.91 4.49
CA GLN A 127 2.86 0.12 3.45
C GLN A 127 1.47 0.67 3.14
N ILE A 128 0.69 1.05 4.15
CA ILE A 128 -0.63 1.65 3.95
C ILE A 128 -0.50 2.98 3.19
N LYS A 129 0.43 3.85 3.57
CA LYS A 129 0.68 5.13 2.88
C LYS A 129 1.09 4.94 1.43
N GLU A 130 1.95 3.97 1.13
CA GLU A 130 2.30 3.61 -0.25
C GLU A 130 1.07 3.13 -1.03
N SER A 131 0.23 2.30 -0.41
CA SER A 131 -1.01 1.80 -1.01
C SER A 131 -2.01 2.91 -1.30
N ILE A 132 -2.14 3.90 -0.42
CA ILE A 132 -2.96 5.11 -0.65
C ILE A 132 -2.45 5.85 -1.90
N GLY A 133 -1.14 5.99 -2.06
CA GLY A 133 -0.53 6.61 -3.24
C GLY A 133 -0.83 5.85 -4.53
N THR A 134 -0.80 4.53 -4.49
CA THR A 134 -1.05 3.65 -5.65
C THR A 134 -2.54 3.55 -6.01
N ILE A 135 -3.39 3.34 -5.01
CA ILE A 135 -4.85 3.14 -5.20
C ILE A 135 -5.56 4.48 -5.42
N GLY A 136 -5.06 5.56 -4.80
CA GLY A 136 -5.61 6.91 -4.96
C GLY A 136 -6.72 7.28 -3.97
N GLU A 137 -7.07 6.39 -3.05
CA GLU A 137 -8.03 6.62 -1.97
C GLU A 137 -7.38 6.56 -0.60
N ASN A 138 -7.99 7.22 0.38
CA ASN A 138 -7.61 7.03 1.79
C ASN A 138 -7.90 5.60 2.23
N ILE A 139 -6.98 5.02 2.99
CA ILE A 139 -7.07 3.66 3.53
C ILE A 139 -6.74 3.72 5.01
N VAL A 140 -7.57 3.10 5.83
CA VAL A 140 -7.43 3.11 7.29
C VAL A 140 -7.52 1.67 7.82
N LEU A 141 -6.51 1.24 8.57
CA LEU A 141 -6.61 0.07 9.42
C LEU A 141 -7.43 0.47 10.65
N LYS A 142 -8.71 0.11 10.66
CA LYS A 142 -9.67 0.59 11.66
C LYS A 142 -9.55 -0.16 12.99
N ARG A 143 -9.48 -1.47 12.91
CA ARG A 143 -9.39 -2.37 14.07
C ARG A 143 -8.99 -3.78 13.66
#